data_2bb455a0dc72d2a5e4eef75fa8b83613
#
_entry.id   2bb455a0dc72d2a5e4eef75fa8b83613
#
_cell.length_a   1.000
_cell.length_b   1.000
_cell.length_c   1.000
_cell.angle_alpha   90.00
_cell.angle_beta   90.00
_cell.angle_gamma   90.00
#
_symmetry.space_group_name_H-M   'P 1'
#
loop_
_entity.id
_entity.type
_entity.pdbx_description
1 polymer ?
#
loop_
_entity_poly.entity_id
_entity_poly.type
_entity_poly.pdbx_seq_one_letter_code
_entity_poly.pdbx_strand_id
1 'polypeptide(L)'
;MGRWLALLLLAVSASTVAAPRVVSLAPSLSEIVVELDSADLLVGVLDGGERPSALKDLPSVGRYGQLDMERLLSLRPDLLLLWPGSIGPAQREQLKGLHIPVYIAEPHGLDQLIQQIEEIAAQLGRPERGVQRAAQLRERLEALRQRYRRDTPVPVFYQVWDRPLYTVGGGQIISDALAVCGARSVFADLSLPAPQVSVESVLQRNPQVILATDQAQLDAWKAWPQLAAVAQGRLLRVNDKGLERPSGQMIEATAGLCGLIAPDR
;
A
#
# COMPACT_ATOMS: atom_id res chain seq x y z
N MET A 1 42.09 -7.66 -63.75
CA MET A 1 42.39 -7.38 -62.33
C MET A 1 41.06 -6.97 -61.63
N GLY A 2 40.33 -7.96 -61.14
CA GLY A 2 39.03 -7.73 -60.49
C GLY A 2 39.17 -7.79 -58.98
N ARG A 3 38.86 -6.67 -58.27
CA ARG A 3 38.84 -6.59 -56.81
C ARG A 3 37.44 -7.00 -56.30
N TRP A 4 37.31 -8.13 -55.69
CA TRP A 4 36.13 -8.58 -54.99
C TRP A 4 36.10 -7.90 -53.62
N LEU A 5 35.15 -6.96 -53.43
CA LEU A 5 34.82 -6.39 -52.13
C LEU A 5 33.85 -7.37 -51.42
N ALA A 6 34.34 -8.12 -50.43
CA ALA A 6 33.50 -8.87 -49.53
C ALA A 6 32.89 -7.95 -48.47
N LEU A 7 31.58 -7.64 -48.59
CA LEU A 7 30.82 -6.96 -47.52
C LEU A 7 30.55 -7.97 -46.38
N LEU A 8 31.27 -7.81 -45.26
CA LEU A 8 30.94 -8.49 -44.00
C LEU A 8 29.72 -7.81 -43.39
N LEU A 9 28.54 -8.44 -43.50
CA LEU A 9 27.34 -8.07 -42.73
C LEU A 9 27.56 -8.56 -41.28
N LEU A 10 27.90 -7.65 -40.37
CA LEU A 10 27.82 -7.88 -38.94
C LEU A 10 26.33 -7.96 -38.56
N ALA A 11 25.83 -9.17 -38.37
CA ALA A 11 24.50 -9.39 -37.73
C ALA A 11 24.66 -9.05 -36.26
N VAL A 12 24.19 -7.87 -35.85
CA VAL A 12 24.01 -7.51 -34.46
C VAL A 12 22.83 -8.34 -33.94
N SER A 13 23.15 -9.44 -33.27
CA SER A 13 22.16 -10.24 -32.54
C SER A 13 21.66 -9.39 -31.37
N ALA A 14 20.52 -8.71 -31.53
CA ALA A 14 19.78 -8.12 -30.41
C ALA A 14 19.34 -9.29 -29.52
N SER A 15 20.02 -9.48 -28.39
CA SER A 15 19.56 -10.40 -27.35
C SER A 15 18.23 -9.83 -26.82
N THR A 16 17.11 -10.41 -27.25
CA THR A 16 15.81 -10.14 -26.64
C THR A 16 15.87 -10.68 -25.22
N VAL A 17 16.08 -9.81 -24.25
CA VAL A 17 15.88 -10.15 -22.84
C VAL A 17 14.41 -10.51 -22.71
N ALA A 18 14.11 -11.76 -22.37
CA ALA A 18 12.73 -12.18 -22.12
C ALA A 18 12.14 -11.33 -21.01
N ALA A 19 10.87 -10.91 -21.17
CA ALA A 19 10.18 -10.16 -20.15
C ALA A 19 10.14 -10.96 -18.83
N PRO A 20 10.40 -10.33 -17.68
CA PRO A 20 10.47 -11.05 -16.40
C PRO A 20 9.12 -11.66 -16.04
N ARG A 21 9.15 -12.86 -15.50
CA ARG A 21 7.98 -13.55 -14.94
C ARG A 21 7.82 -13.16 -13.49
N VAL A 22 6.84 -12.34 -13.19
CA VAL A 22 6.67 -11.73 -11.86
C VAL A 22 5.55 -12.43 -11.08
N VAL A 23 5.79 -12.76 -9.82
CA VAL A 23 4.73 -13.14 -8.88
C VAL A 23 4.60 -12.07 -7.81
N SER A 24 3.37 -11.59 -7.63
CA SER A 24 3.04 -10.63 -6.58
C SER A 24 2.51 -11.34 -5.35
N LEU A 25 3.19 -11.15 -4.21
CA LEU A 25 2.84 -11.75 -2.92
C LEU A 25 2.05 -10.79 -2.00
N ALA A 26 1.39 -9.79 -2.58
CA ALA A 26 0.41 -8.96 -1.87
C ALA A 26 -0.56 -8.29 -2.85
N PRO A 27 -1.85 -8.12 -2.50
CA PRO A 27 -2.82 -7.43 -3.37
C PRO A 27 -2.41 -6.01 -3.75
N SER A 28 -1.87 -5.22 -2.80
CA SER A 28 -1.38 -3.86 -3.06
C SER A 28 -0.26 -3.82 -4.11
N LEU A 29 0.66 -4.79 -4.07
CA LEU A 29 1.75 -4.89 -5.05
C LEU A 29 1.22 -5.30 -6.43
N SER A 30 0.18 -6.15 -6.48
CA SER A 30 -0.52 -6.47 -7.72
C SER A 30 -1.18 -5.23 -8.33
N GLU A 31 -1.79 -4.38 -7.51
CA GLU A 31 -2.39 -3.10 -7.92
C GLU A 31 -1.32 -2.15 -8.48
N ILE A 32 -0.15 -2.03 -7.83
CA ILE A 32 0.98 -1.24 -8.33
C ILE A 32 1.43 -1.71 -9.71
N VAL A 33 1.54 -3.03 -9.93
CA VAL A 33 1.92 -3.57 -11.24
C VAL A 33 0.88 -3.22 -12.31
N VAL A 34 -0.41 -3.25 -11.97
CA VAL A 34 -1.50 -2.82 -12.88
C VAL A 34 -1.42 -1.32 -13.16
N GLU A 35 -1.23 -0.48 -12.15
CA GLU A 35 -1.08 0.97 -12.28
C GLU A 35 0.11 1.38 -13.17
N LEU A 36 1.13 0.52 -13.23
CA LEU A 36 2.31 0.67 -14.07
C LEU A 36 2.10 0.08 -15.48
N ASP A 37 0.87 -0.25 -15.88
CA ASP A 37 0.56 -0.94 -17.15
C ASP A 37 1.45 -2.16 -17.41
N SER A 38 1.71 -2.95 -16.36
CA SER A 38 2.67 -4.06 -16.37
C SER A 38 2.03 -5.39 -15.99
N ALA A 39 0.69 -5.48 -16.05
CA ALA A 39 -0.07 -6.68 -15.71
C ALA A 39 0.34 -7.91 -16.55
N ASP A 40 0.82 -7.69 -17.76
CA ASP A 40 1.34 -8.72 -18.68
C ASP A 40 2.58 -9.46 -18.15
N LEU A 41 3.30 -8.89 -17.18
CA LEU A 41 4.45 -9.50 -16.52
C LEU A 41 4.05 -10.44 -15.38
N LEU A 42 2.82 -10.29 -14.83
CA LEU A 42 2.37 -11.11 -13.73
C LEU A 42 2.00 -12.52 -14.21
N VAL A 43 2.61 -13.53 -13.60
CA VAL A 43 2.30 -14.95 -13.85
C VAL A 43 1.56 -15.61 -12.68
N GLY A 44 1.43 -14.94 -11.55
CA GLY A 44 0.69 -15.39 -10.38
C GLY A 44 0.55 -14.29 -9.32
N VAL A 45 -0.49 -14.41 -8.49
CA VAL A 45 -0.79 -13.43 -7.44
C VAL A 45 -1.22 -14.13 -6.15
N LEU A 46 -0.91 -13.51 -5.00
CA LEU A 46 -1.45 -13.92 -3.70
C LEU A 46 -2.83 -13.29 -3.51
N ASP A 47 -3.82 -14.10 -3.12
CA ASP A 47 -5.17 -13.63 -2.86
C ASP A 47 -5.28 -12.87 -1.52
N GLY A 48 -6.07 -11.79 -1.53
CA GLY A 48 -6.35 -10.98 -0.36
C GLY A 48 -7.46 -9.95 -0.65
N GLY A 49 -8.66 -10.43 -0.91
CA GLY A 49 -9.82 -9.63 -1.29
C GLY A 49 -10.09 -9.62 -2.80
N GLU A 50 -10.79 -8.61 -3.28
CA GLU A 50 -11.16 -8.47 -4.68
C GLU A 50 -9.94 -8.16 -5.55
N ARG A 51 -9.80 -8.90 -6.66
CA ARG A 51 -8.72 -8.69 -7.64
C ARG A 51 -9.11 -7.62 -8.65
N PRO A 52 -8.16 -6.80 -9.12
CA PRO A 52 -8.36 -6.00 -10.33
C PRO A 52 -8.81 -6.86 -11.50
N SER A 53 -9.71 -6.35 -12.34
CA SER A 53 -10.27 -7.09 -13.48
C SER A 53 -9.22 -7.65 -14.45
N ALA A 54 -8.12 -6.93 -14.62
CA ALA A 54 -6.97 -7.36 -15.43
C ALA A 54 -6.26 -8.62 -14.89
N LEU A 55 -6.47 -8.96 -13.61
CA LEU A 55 -5.76 -10.07 -12.93
C LEU A 55 -6.69 -11.24 -12.57
N LYS A 56 -7.98 -11.19 -12.95
CA LYS A 56 -9.00 -12.17 -12.52
C LYS A 56 -8.65 -13.61 -12.90
N ASP A 57 -8.03 -13.81 -14.08
CA ASP A 57 -7.72 -15.11 -14.64
C ASP A 57 -6.31 -15.62 -14.28
N LEU A 58 -5.50 -14.83 -13.53
CA LEU A 58 -4.17 -15.24 -13.13
C LEU A 58 -4.22 -16.35 -12.06
N PRO A 59 -3.26 -17.29 -12.11
CA PRO A 59 -3.10 -18.30 -11.08
C PRO A 59 -2.95 -17.70 -9.68
N SER A 60 -3.67 -18.27 -8.70
CA SER A 60 -3.41 -18.00 -7.28
C SER A 60 -2.19 -18.77 -6.81
N VAL A 61 -1.31 -18.12 -6.04
CA VAL A 61 -0.21 -18.76 -5.30
C VAL A 61 -0.54 -18.88 -3.80
N GLY A 62 -1.81 -18.84 -3.44
CA GLY A 62 -2.29 -18.93 -2.08
C GLY A 62 -3.04 -17.67 -1.65
N ARG A 63 -3.21 -17.50 -0.35
CA ARG A 63 -3.91 -16.37 0.25
C ARG A 63 -3.08 -15.75 1.36
N TYR A 64 -3.49 -14.59 1.82
CA TYR A 64 -2.86 -13.87 2.92
C TYR A 64 -2.58 -14.81 4.11
N GLY A 65 -1.34 -14.83 4.59
CA GLY A 65 -0.86 -15.70 5.65
C GLY A 65 -0.56 -17.16 5.23
N GLN A 66 -0.89 -17.58 4.00
CA GLN A 66 -0.77 -18.97 3.55
C GLN A 66 -0.35 -19.06 2.08
N LEU A 67 0.97 -19.07 1.85
CA LEU A 67 1.57 -19.20 0.52
C LEU A 67 1.62 -20.69 0.11
N ASP A 68 1.22 -20.98 -1.13
CA ASP A 68 1.40 -22.29 -1.78
C ASP A 68 2.76 -22.30 -2.51
N MET A 69 3.76 -22.90 -1.87
CA MET A 69 5.13 -22.97 -2.37
C MET A 69 5.25 -23.82 -3.64
N GLU A 70 4.48 -24.90 -3.77
CA GLU A 70 4.50 -25.77 -4.95
C GLU A 70 3.95 -24.99 -6.16
N ARG A 71 2.83 -24.32 -5.98
CA ARG A 71 2.23 -23.48 -7.02
C ARG A 71 3.16 -22.34 -7.43
N LEU A 72 3.77 -21.65 -6.46
CA LEU A 72 4.75 -20.60 -6.72
C LEU A 72 5.89 -21.11 -7.62
N LEU A 73 6.52 -22.21 -7.24
CA LEU A 73 7.64 -22.80 -7.99
C LEU A 73 7.24 -23.29 -9.39
N SER A 74 6.02 -23.83 -9.54
CA SER A 74 5.51 -24.28 -10.85
C SER A 74 5.40 -23.15 -11.87
N LEU A 75 5.23 -21.91 -11.40
CA LEU A 75 5.15 -20.72 -12.24
C LEU A 75 6.52 -20.21 -12.71
N ARG A 76 7.62 -20.74 -12.18
CA ARG A 76 9.01 -20.35 -12.52
C ARG A 76 9.19 -18.82 -12.56
N PRO A 77 8.96 -18.10 -11.45
CA PRO A 77 9.13 -16.66 -11.42
C PRO A 77 10.59 -16.25 -11.49
N ASP A 78 10.85 -15.13 -12.15
CA ASP A 78 12.16 -14.46 -12.20
C ASP A 78 12.27 -13.37 -11.14
N LEU A 79 11.13 -12.90 -10.61
CA LEU A 79 11.02 -11.86 -9.60
C LEU A 79 9.81 -12.09 -8.69
N LEU A 80 10.01 -11.93 -7.39
CA LEU A 80 8.93 -11.87 -6.41
C LEU A 80 8.79 -10.44 -5.87
N LEU A 81 7.57 -9.93 -5.84
CA LEU A 81 7.22 -8.71 -5.11
C LEU A 81 6.61 -9.13 -3.77
N LEU A 82 7.22 -8.74 -2.66
CA LEU A 82 6.84 -9.20 -1.33
C LEU A 82 6.52 -8.03 -0.39
N TRP A 83 5.34 -8.07 0.22
CA TRP A 83 5.09 -7.35 1.46
C TRP A 83 5.30 -8.33 2.64
N PRO A 84 6.21 -8.04 3.59
CA PRO A 84 6.57 -9.00 4.65
C PRO A 84 5.40 -9.48 5.50
N GLY A 85 4.39 -8.60 5.68
CA GLY A 85 3.18 -8.94 6.44
C GLY A 85 2.24 -9.93 5.73
N SER A 86 2.40 -10.19 4.43
CA SER A 86 1.50 -11.05 3.66
C SER A 86 1.72 -12.55 3.87
N ILE A 87 2.89 -12.95 4.36
CA ILE A 87 3.27 -14.35 4.59
C ILE A 87 3.96 -14.54 5.95
N GLY A 88 3.88 -15.74 6.50
CA GLY A 88 4.49 -16.07 7.79
C GLY A 88 6.02 -16.06 7.79
N PRO A 89 6.67 -15.90 8.97
CA PRO A 89 8.13 -15.88 9.08
C PRO A 89 8.81 -17.13 8.51
N ALA A 90 8.25 -18.32 8.74
CA ALA A 90 8.80 -19.58 8.21
C ALA A 90 8.78 -19.61 6.68
N GLN A 91 7.72 -19.10 6.04
CA GLN A 91 7.63 -19.03 4.59
C GLN A 91 8.60 -18.00 4.02
N ARG A 92 8.85 -16.87 4.70
CA ARG A 92 9.87 -15.91 4.30
C ARG A 92 11.28 -16.52 4.29
N GLU A 93 11.61 -17.34 5.30
CA GLU A 93 12.89 -18.06 5.32
C GLU A 93 13.00 -19.09 4.17
N GLN A 94 11.90 -19.80 3.87
CA GLN A 94 11.87 -20.70 2.71
C GLN A 94 12.11 -19.96 1.39
N LEU A 95 11.52 -18.77 1.20
CA LEU A 95 11.74 -17.97 -0.01
C LEU A 95 13.21 -17.57 -0.18
N LYS A 96 13.93 -17.23 0.89
CA LYS A 96 15.36 -16.90 0.83
C LYS A 96 16.21 -18.05 0.25
N GLY A 97 15.83 -19.29 0.52
CA GLY A 97 16.51 -20.48 0.02
C GLY A 97 16.30 -20.77 -1.48
N LEU A 98 15.34 -20.09 -2.13
CA LEU A 98 15.00 -20.38 -3.54
C LEU A 98 15.92 -19.70 -4.56
N HIS A 99 16.77 -18.75 -4.14
CA HIS A 99 17.61 -17.93 -5.02
C HIS A 99 16.85 -17.16 -6.11
N ILE A 100 15.56 -16.91 -5.90
CA ILE A 100 14.73 -16.04 -6.75
C ILE A 100 14.88 -14.62 -6.24
N PRO A 101 15.16 -13.62 -7.07
CA PRO A 101 15.15 -12.21 -6.68
C PRO A 101 13.84 -11.81 -6.01
N VAL A 102 13.94 -11.17 -4.83
CA VAL A 102 12.78 -10.68 -4.06
C VAL A 102 12.92 -9.19 -3.83
N TYR A 103 11.96 -8.42 -4.34
CA TYR A 103 11.81 -7.01 -3.98
C TYR A 103 10.85 -6.91 -2.78
N ILE A 104 11.34 -6.32 -1.69
CA ILE A 104 10.54 -6.14 -0.46
C ILE A 104 9.99 -4.72 -0.45
N ALA A 105 8.65 -4.59 -0.39
CA ALA A 105 7.94 -3.32 -0.29
C ALA A 105 7.16 -3.26 1.02
N GLU A 106 7.57 -2.34 1.90
CA GLU A 106 6.93 -2.08 3.19
C GLU A 106 6.99 -0.57 3.47
N PRO A 107 6.13 0.23 2.83
CA PRO A 107 6.15 1.67 3.00
C PRO A 107 5.56 2.08 4.36
N HIS A 108 6.27 2.93 5.10
CA HIS A 108 5.83 3.51 6.38
C HIS A 108 5.27 4.93 6.22
N GLY A 109 5.35 5.51 5.01
CA GLY A 109 4.84 6.83 4.67
C GLY A 109 4.53 6.93 3.17
N LEU A 110 3.77 7.98 2.80
CA LEU A 110 3.29 8.17 1.42
C LEU A 110 4.42 8.50 0.44
N ASP A 111 5.44 9.26 0.86
CA ASP A 111 6.61 9.52 0.00
C ASP A 111 7.41 8.24 -0.26
N GLN A 112 7.56 7.39 0.75
CA GLN A 112 8.21 6.08 0.61
C GLN A 112 7.40 5.15 -0.30
N LEU A 113 6.06 5.18 -0.20
CA LEU A 113 5.19 4.43 -1.12
C LEU A 113 5.44 4.86 -2.58
N ILE A 114 5.47 6.17 -2.84
CA ILE A 114 5.71 6.70 -4.19
C ILE A 114 7.09 6.29 -4.70
N GLN A 115 8.12 6.35 -3.85
CA GLN A 115 9.46 5.88 -4.18
C GLN A 115 9.46 4.38 -4.52
N GLN A 116 8.79 3.55 -3.72
CA GLN A 116 8.71 2.10 -3.98
C GLN A 116 7.95 1.77 -5.27
N ILE A 117 6.92 2.54 -5.64
CA ILE A 117 6.26 2.40 -6.96
C ILE A 117 7.26 2.63 -8.11
N GLU A 118 8.12 3.65 -7.99
CA GLU A 118 9.17 3.94 -8.99
C GLU A 118 10.22 2.81 -9.03
N GLU A 119 10.66 2.31 -7.87
CA GLU A 119 11.61 1.21 -7.75
C GLU A 119 11.03 -0.11 -8.31
N ILE A 120 9.74 -0.41 -8.04
CA ILE A 120 9.06 -1.58 -8.60
C ILE A 120 9.06 -1.49 -10.13
N ALA A 121 8.75 -0.32 -10.71
CA ALA A 121 8.80 -0.15 -12.17
C ALA A 121 10.17 -0.44 -12.75
N ALA A 122 11.25 -0.03 -12.06
CA ALA A 122 12.62 -0.35 -12.46
C ALA A 122 12.90 -1.87 -12.41
N GLN A 123 12.44 -2.56 -11.35
CA GLN A 123 12.54 -4.02 -11.25
C GLN A 123 11.77 -4.76 -12.36
N LEU A 124 10.66 -4.16 -12.82
CA LEU A 124 9.86 -4.68 -13.94
C LEU A 124 10.47 -4.39 -15.32
N GLY A 125 11.61 -3.67 -15.39
CA GLY A 125 12.23 -3.24 -16.64
C GLY A 125 11.46 -2.12 -17.34
N ARG A 126 10.65 -1.33 -16.61
CA ARG A 126 9.81 -0.24 -17.13
C ARG A 126 10.00 1.07 -16.35
N PRO A 127 11.27 1.55 -16.16
CA PRO A 127 11.57 2.67 -15.28
C PRO A 127 10.84 3.97 -15.67
N GLU A 128 10.62 4.24 -16.97
CA GLU A 128 9.95 5.46 -17.42
C GLU A 128 8.50 5.54 -16.93
N ARG A 129 7.79 4.41 -16.86
CA ARG A 129 6.42 4.34 -16.31
C ARG A 129 6.41 4.67 -14.82
N GLY A 130 7.41 4.16 -14.09
CA GLY A 130 7.61 4.48 -12.67
C GLY A 130 7.82 5.95 -12.42
N VAL A 131 8.76 6.57 -13.15
CA VAL A 131 9.06 8.00 -13.06
C VAL A 131 7.81 8.86 -13.37
N GLN A 132 7.09 8.53 -14.44
CA GLN A 132 5.87 9.24 -14.80
C GLN A 132 4.78 9.11 -13.72
N ARG A 133 4.53 7.89 -13.23
CA ARG A 133 3.51 7.65 -12.20
C ARG A 133 3.87 8.32 -10.89
N ALA A 134 5.13 8.18 -10.45
CA ALA A 134 5.62 8.80 -9.24
C ALA A 134 5.53 10.34 -9.28
N ALA A 135 5.82 10.97 -10.42
CA ALA A 135 5.67 12.42 -10.58
C ALA A 135 4.22 12.87 -10.37
N GLN A 136 3.24 12.18 -10.97
CA GLN A 136 1.81 12.47 -10.78
C GLN A 136 1.38 12.33 -9.32
N LEU A 137 1.82 11.26 -8.66
CA LEU A 137 1.47 11.00 -7.26
C LEU A 137 2.11 12.04 -6.32
N ARG A 138 3.37 12.45 -6.55
CA ARG A 138 4.05 13.51 -5.79
C ARG A 138 3.33 14.85 -5.92
N GLU A 139 2.97 15.23 -7.14
CA GLU A 139 2.21 16.48 -7.40
C GLU A 139 0.88 16.46 -6.63
N ARG A 140 0.15 15.36 -6.72
CA ARG A 140 -1.13 15.20 -6.03
C ARG A 140 -0.98 15.25 -4.51
N LEU A 141 0.01 14.55 -3.97
CA LEU A 141 0.30 14.52 -2.53
C LEU A 141 0.68 15.91 -2.01
N GLU A 142 1.50 16.64 -2.74
CA GLU A 142 1.91 17.99 -2.34
C GLU A 142 0.73 18.98 -2.37
N ALA A 143 -0.15 18.88 -3.38
CA ALA A 143 -1.38 19.67 -3.42
C ALA A 143 -2.28 19.41 -2.20
N LEU A 144 -2.38 18.15 -1.74
CA LEU A 144 -3.12 17.81 -0.53
C LEU A 144 -2.46 18.39 0.73
N ARG A 145 -1.14 18.27 0.86
CA ARG A 145 -0.38 18.85 1.98
C ARG A 145 -0.60 20.36 2.08
N GLN A 146 -0.54 21.08 0.98
CA GLN A 146 -0.75 22.53 0.94
C GLN A 146 -2.21 22.88 1.32
N ARG A 147 -3.18 22.18 0.74
CA ARG A 147 -4.60 22.44 0.96
C ARG A 147 -5.03 22.23 2.40
N TYR A 148 -4.56 21.15 3.04
CA TYR A 148 -5.02 20.73 4.38
C TYR A 148 -4.05 21.08 5.51
N ARG A 149 -3.01 21.87 5.23
CA ARG A 149 -2.05 22.32 6.23
C ARG A 149 -2.77 23.01 7.40
N ARG A 150 -2.34 22.67 8.63
CA ARG A 150 -2.83 23.27 9.89
C ARG A 150 -1.66 23.51 10.83
N ASP A 151 -1.74 24.62 11.59
CA ASP A 151 -0.78 24.92 12.67
C ASP A 151 -1.01 23.97 13.86
N THR A 152 -2.26 23.61 14.13
CA THR A 152 -2.62 22.65 15.19
C THR A 152 -3.34 21.46 14.54
N PRO A 153 -2.73 20.26 14.52
CA PRO A 153 -3.34 19.06 13.95
C PRO A 153 -4.58 18.63 14.74
N VAL A 154 -5.59 18.14 14.03
CA VAL A 154 -6.80 17.56 14.62
C VAL A 154 -6.46 16.24 15.31
N PRO A 155 -6.73 16.04 16.63
CA PRO A 155 -6.53 14.78 17.31
C PRO A 155 -7.53 13.72 16.82
N VAL A 156 -7.04 12.62 16.26
CA VAL A 156 -7.84 11.56 15.64
C VAL A 156 -7.57 10.22 16.30
N PHE A 157 -8.60 9.46 16.57
CA PHE A 157 -8.53 8.03 16.85
C PHE A 157 -8.97 7.26 15.60
N TYR A 158 -8.07 6.51 14.98
CA TYR A 158 -8.38 5.61 13.86
C TYR A 158 -8.53 4.19 14.40
N GLN A 159 -9.75 3.67 14.43
CA GLN A 159 -10.04 2.31 14.88
C GLN A 159 -9.86 1.32 13.74
N VAL A 160 -8.89 0.41 13.87
CA VAL A 160 -8.60 -0.66 12.90
C VAL A 160 -9.46 -1.90 13.19
N TRP A 161 -9.61 -2.26 14.49
CA TRP A 161 -10.35 -3.44 14.95
C TRP A 161 -10.99 -3.17 16.31
N ASP A 162 -12.01 -3.95 16.70
CA ASP A 162 -12.79 -3.70 17.91
C ASP A 162 -12.49 -4.66 19.07
N ARG A 163 -12.21 -5.93 18.80
CA ARG A 163 -12.00 -6.96 19.84
C ARG A 163 -10.87 -7.92 19.50
N PRO A 164 -9.67 -7.71 20.06
CA PRO A 164 -9.26 -6.56 20.89
C PRO A 164 -9.21 -5.25 20.09
N LEU A 165 -9.24 -4.10 20.80
CA LEU A 165 -9.23 -2.78 20.17
C LEU A 165 -7.83 -2.45 19.64
N TYR A 166 -7.72 -2.24 18.32
CA TYR A 166 -6.48 -1.85 17.64
C TYR A 166 -6.62 -0.48 16.97
N THR A 167 -5.52 0.25 16.94
CA THR A 167 -5.41 1.55 16.27
C THR A 167 -4.14 1.64 15.42
N VAL A 168 -3.85 2.82 14.88
CA VAL A 168 -2.63 3.11 14.12
C VAL A 168 -1.63 3.87 14.98
N GLY A 169 -0.40 3.35 15.05
CA GLY A 169 0.74 3.97 15.73
C GLY A 169 1.50 4.97 14.85
N GLY A 170 2.55 5.59 15.40
CA GLY A 170 3.30 6.67 14.75
C GLY A 170 4.06 6.28 13.48
N GLY A 171 4.52 5.03 13.39
CA GLY A 171 5.30 4.52 12.25
C GLY A 171 4.49 3.84 11.16
N GLN A 172 3.18 4.10 11.09
CA GLN A 172 2.29 3.45 10.15
C GLN A 172 1.81 4.43 9.05
N ILE A 173 1.73 3.98 7.79
CA ILE A 173 1.43 4.82 6.63
C ILE A 173 0.09 5.58 6.74
N ILE A 174 -0.94 5.01 7.41
CA ILE A 174 -2.21 5.71 7.65
C ILE A 174 -1.98 6.92 8.58
N SER A 175 -1.04 6.85 9.52
CA SER A 175 -0.70 8.00 10.36
C SER A 175 -0.03 9.13 9.56
N ASP A 176 0.73 8.79 8.51
CA ASP A 176 1.25 9.78 7.56
C ASP A 176 0.11 10.38 6.71
N ALA A 177 -0.85 9.56 6.25
CA ALA A 177 -2.05 10.04 5.56
C ALA A 177 -2.88 11.01 6.44
N LEU A 178 -3.02 10.74 7.74
CA LEU A 178 -3.65 11.67 8.68
C LEU A 178 -2.87 12.99 8.77
N ALA A 179 -1.52 12.95 8.79
CA ALA A 179 -0.69 14.15 8.83
C ALA A 179 -0.88 15.02 7.59
N VAL A 180 -1.00 14.44 6.39
CA VAL A 180 -1.34 15.14 5.15
C VAL A 180 -2.67 15.88 5.26
N CYS A 181 -3.64 15.32 5.99
CA CYS A 181 -4.96 15.92 6.23
C CYS A 181 -4.96 16.97 7.36
N GLY A 182 -3.79 17.37 7.88
CA GLY A 182 -3.69 18.26 9.04
C GLY A 182 -4.26 17.64 10.31
N ALA A 183 -4.16 16.32 10.45
CA ALA A 183 -4.61 15.55 11.60
C ALA A 183 -3.45 14.74 12.19
N ARG A 184 -3.65 14.19 13.40
CA ARG A 184 -2.67 13.35 14.07
C ARG A 184 -3.35 12.24 14.85
N SER A 185 -2.86 11.01 14.70
CA SER A 185 -3.29 9.93 15.58
C SER A 185 -3.00 10.28 17.04
N VAL A 186 -3.99 10.12 17.91
CA VAL A 186 -3.79 10.30 19.35
C VAL A 186 -2.85 9.26 19.95
N PHE A 187 -2.51 8.21 19.18
CA PHE A 187 -1.55 7.17 19.54
C PHE A 187 -0.26 7.22 18.70
N ALA A 188 0.05 8.37 18.08
CA ALA A 188 1.26 8.56 17.29
C ALA A 188 2.59 8.43 18.10
N ASP A 189 2.51 8.42 19.42
CA ASP A 189 3.63 8.17 20.35
C ASP A 189 3.99 6.68 20.47
N LEU A 190 3.12 5.77 20.03
CA LEU A 190 3.38 4.33 20.05
C LEU A 190 4.14 3.91 18.78
N SER A 191 5.24 3.18 18.96
CA SER A 191 6.12 2.76 17.88
C SER A 191 5.59 1.57 17.05
N LEU A 192 4.69 0.75 17.64
CA LEU A 192 4.07 -0.37 16.91
C LEU A 192 3.17 0.16 15.80
N PRO A 193 3.19 -0.42 14.60
CA PRO A 193 2.32 0.01 13.49
C PRO A 193 0.83 -0.11 13.81
N ALA A 194 0.43 -1.18 14.49
CA ALA A 194 -0.95 -1.44 14.90
C ALA A 194 -0.96 -1.84 16.39
N PRO A 195 -0.87 -0.87 17.33
CA PRO A 195 -0.90 -1.17 18.76
C PRO A 195 -2.31 -1.54 19.23
N GLN A 196 -2.40 -2.53 20.14
CA GLN A 196 -3.59 -2.76 20.93
C GLN A 196 -3.69 -1.68 22.01
N VAL A 197 -4.89 -1.13 22.18
CA VAL A 197 -5.18 -0.09 23.16
C VAL A 197 -6.43 -0.41 23.96
N SER A 198 -6.67 0.29 25.06
CA SER A 198 -7.91 0.15 25.84
C SER A 198 -8.87 1.32 25.58
N VAL A 199 -10.14 1.11 25.86
CA VAL A 199 -11.17 2.19 25.81
C VAL A 199 -10.79 3.33 26.75
N GLU A 200 -10.28 3.03 27.96
CA GLU A 200 -9.85 4.02 28.94
C GLU A 200 -8.74 4.91 28.39
N SER A 201 -7.79 4.32 27.64
CA SER A 201 -6.72 5.11 27.03
C SER A 201 -7.22 6.04 25.92
N VAL A 202 -8.26 5.63 25.18
CA VAL A 202 -8.93 6.50 24.19
C VAL A 202 -9.67 7.64 24.90
N LEU A 203 -10.40 7.33 25.99
CA LEU A 203 -11.10 8.34 26.80
C LEU A 203 -10.11 9.37 27.37
N GLN A 204 -8.97 8.93 27.88
CA GLN A 204 -7.92 9.80 28.43
C GLN A 204 -7.31 10.72 27.36
N ARG A 205 -7.11 10.20 26.11
CA ARG A 205 -6.54 10.98 25.01
C ARG A 205 -7.55 11.88 24.31
N ASN A 206 -8.84 11.67 24.56
CA ASN A 206 -9.97 12.50 24.16
C ASN A 206 -9.89 12.99 22.69
N PRO A 207 -9.96 12.11 21.68
CA PRO A 207 -9.90 12.50 20.27
C PRO A 207 -11.07 13.41 19.87
N GLN A 208 -10.82 14.36 18.96
CA GLN A 208 -11.84 15.20 18.35
C GLN A 208 -12.58 14.52 17.19
N VAL A 209 -11.98 13.48 16.62
CA VAL A 209 -12.55 12.66 15.55
C VAL A 209 -12.27 11.20 15.84
N ILE A 210 -13.26 10.35 15.63
CA ILE A 210 -13.12 8.89 15.59
C ILE A 210 -13.40 8.41 14.18
N LEU A 211 -12.47 7.67 13.62
CA LEU A 211 -12.55 7.06 12.29
C LEU A 211 -12.63 5.53 12.42
N ALA A 212 -13.50 4.90 11.63
CA ALA A 212 -13.54 3.45 11.46
C ALA A 212 -14.16 3.10 10.10
N THR A 213 -13.90 1.90 9.60
CA THR A 213 -14.52 1.41 8.35
C THR A 213 -15.90 0.81 8.58
N ASP A 214 -16.22 0.38 9.80
CA ASP A 214 -17.50 -0.22 10.18
C ASP A 214 -18.35 0.75 11.00
N GLN A 215 -19.61 0.91 10.60
CA GLN A 215 -20.57 1.76 11.31
C GLN A 215 -20.87 1.25 12.74
N ALA A 216 -20.93 -0.07 12.95
CA ALA A 216 -21.18 -0.62 14.29
C ALA A 216 -20.04 -0.29 15.26
N GLN A 217 -18.81 -0.23 14.80
CA GLN A 217 -17.67 0.23 15.59
C GLN A 217 -17.82 1.70 16.03
N LEU A 218 -18.26 2.56 15.12
CA LEU A 218 -18.51 3.97 15.43
C LEU A 218 -19.67 4.13 16.40
N ASP A 219 -20.77 3.40 16.21
CA ASP A 219 -21.96 3.47 17.06
C ASP A 219 -21.66 3.03 18.50
N ALA A 220 -20.73 2.11 18.69
CA ALA A 220 -20.29 1.69 20.02
C ALA A 220 -19.74 2.85 20.86
N TRP A 221 -19.08 3.85 20.23
CA TRP A 221 -18.52 5.02 20.92
C TRP A 221 -19.59 5.97 21.46
N LYS A 222 -20.82 5.90 20.99
CA LYS A 222 -21.94 6.74 21.50
C LYS A 222 -22.22 6.50 22.99
N ALA A 223 -21.75 5.39 23.55
CA ALA A 223 -21.83 5.10 24.99
C ALA A 223 -20.99 6.07 25.86
N TRP A 224 -20.07 6.84 25.26
CA TRP A 224 -19.19 7.79 25.95
C TRP A 224 -19.43 9.24 25.49
N PRO A 225 -20.56 9.87 25.87
CA PRO A 225 -20.92 11.23 25.43
C PRO A 225 -19.93 12.33 25.85
N GLN A 226 -19.07 12.05 26.84
CA GLN A 226 -18.01 12.96 27.30
C GLN A 226 -16.83 13.07 26.32
N LEU A 227 -16.67 12.15 25.35
CA LEU A 227 -15.64 12.24 24.32
C LEU A 227 -15.95 13.43 23.39
N ALA A 228 -14.93 14.24 23.08
CA ALA A 228 -15.07 15.37 22.17
C ALA A 228 -15.61 14.95 20.79
N ALA A 229 -15.18 13.83 20.25
CA ALA A 229 -15.67 13.28 18.99
C ALA A 229 -17.16 12.95 19.04
N VAL A 230 -17.66 12.40 20.15
CA VAL A 230 -19.08 12.06 20.32
C VAL A 230 -19.91 13.31 20.51
N ALA A 231 -19.48 14.21 21.42
CA ALA A 231 -20.17 15.47 21.70
C ALA A 231 -20.32 16.36 20.44
N GLN A 232 -19.34 16.31 19.54
CA GLN A 232 -19.33 17.08 18.28
C GLN A 232 -19.94 16.34 17.09
N GLY A 233 -20.45 15.10 17.27
CA GLY A 233 -20.98 14.27 16.18
C GLY A 233 -19.93 13.85 15.14
N ARG A 234 -18.64 13.75 15.54
CA ARG A 234 -17.52 13.46 14.65
C ARG A 234 -17.07 12.00 14.72
N LEU A 235 -18.03 11.10 14.62
CA LEU A 235 -17.85 9.66 14.39
C LEU A 235 -17.97 9.42 12.89
N LEU A 236 -16.86 9.32 12.19
CA LEU A 236 -16.82 9.41 10.72
C LEU A 236 -16.42 8.08 10.11
N ARG A 237 -17.25 7.58 9.20
CA ARG A 237 -16.99 6.33 8.51
C ARG A 237 -16.05 6.53 7.32
N VAL A 238 -14.95 5.75 7.29
CA VAL A 238 -14.04 5.66 6.16
C VAL A 238 -14.58 4.59 5.20
N ASN A 239 -15.07 5.01 4.05
CA ASN A 239 -15.66 4.10 3.06
C ASN A 239 -14.64 3.60 2.04
N ASP A 240 -13.53 4.31 1.87
CA ASP A 240 -12.50 3.99 0.89
C ASP A 240 -11.49 2.99 1.46
N LYS A 241 -11.47 1.79 0.89
CA LYS A 241 -10.54 0.72 1.25
C LYS A 241 -9.10 0.97 0.76
N GLY A 242 -8.88 1.99 -0.06
CA GLY A 242 -7.57 2.36 -0.57
C GLY A 242 -6.57 2.73 0.53
N LEU A 243 -7.04 3.20 1.70
CA LEU A 243 -6.18 3.47 2.86
C LEU A 243 -5.56 2.20 3.47
N GLU A 244 -6.16 1.03 3.26
CA GLU A 244 -5.67 -0.26 3.77
C GLU A 244 -4.79 -0.99 2.75
N ARG A 245 -4.63 -0.43 1.53
CA ARG A 245 -3.87 -1.02 0.43
C ARG A 245 -2.82 -0.03 -0.08
N PRO A 246 -1.57 -0.12 0.39
CA PRO A 246 -0.49 0.76 -0.05
C PRO A 246 -0.17 0.58 -1.54
N SER A 247 -0.89 1.31 -2.40
CA SER A 247 -0.72 1.46 -3.84
C SER A 247 -0.94 2.92 -4.21
N GLY A 248 -0.83 3.30 -5.48
CA GLY A 248 -1.08 4.69 -5.91
C GLY A 248 -2.49 5.19 -5.60
N GLN A 249 -3.47 4.27 -5.46
CA GLN A 249 -4.83 4.61 -5.04
C GLN A 249 -4.90 5.19 -3.61
N MET A 250 -3.92 4.88 -2.75
CA MET A 250 -3.88 5.40 -1.39
C MET A 250 -3.77 6.92 -1.35
N ILE A 251 -3.18 7.56 -2.36
CA ILE A 251 -3.12 9.03 -2.45
C ILE A 251 -4.53 9.62 -2.65
N GLU A 252 -5.37 9.01 -3.49
CA GLU A 252 -6.77 9.45 -3.67
C GLU A 252 -7.63 9.11 -2.46
N ALA A 253 -7.42 7.94 -1.85
CA ALA A 253 -8.07 7.60 -0.58
C ALA A 253 -7.71 8.60 0.53
N THR A 254 -6.45 9.10 0.54
CA THR A 254 -6.02 10.19 1.43
C THR A 254 -6.76 11.49 1.13
N ALA A 255 -7.01 11.83 -0.14
CA ALA A 255 -7.82 13.00 -0.49
C ALA A 255 -9.25 12.90 0.07
N GLY A 256 -9.87 11.71 -0.06
CA GLY A 256 -11.18 11.41 0.54
C GLY A 256 -11.17 11.54 2.08
N LEU A 257 -10.13 10.99 2.73
CA LEU A 257 -9.93 11.10 4.18
C LEU A 257 -9.82 12.58 4.61
N CYS A 258 -9.06 13.38 3.89
CA CYS A 258 -8.90 14.81 4.20
C CYS A 258 -10.22 15.56 4.09
N GLY A 259 -11.01 15.31 3.05
CA GLY A 259 -12.35 15.89 2.91
C GLY A 259 -13.31 15.46 4.02
N LEU A 260 -13.19 14.24 4.51
CA LEU A 260 -13.98 13.73 5.63
C LEU A 260 -13.62 14.42 6.97
N ILE A 261 -12.30 14.63 7.22
CA ILE A 261 -11.82 15.29 8.45
C ILE A 261 -12.04 16.80 8.40
N ALA A 262 -12.00 17.42 7.22
CA ALA A 262 -12.06 18.87 7.02
C ALA A 262 -12.94 19.23 5.80
N PRO A 263 -14.28 19.07 5.90
CA PRO A 263 -15.19 19.28 4.77
C PRO A 263 -15.20 20.73 4.24
N ASP A 264 -14.81 21.70 5.06
CA ASP A 264 -14.87 23.13 4.73
C ASP A 264 -13.58 23.69 4.12
N ARG A 265 -12.66 22.84 3.64
CA ARG A 265 -11.34 23.23 3.09
C ARG A 265 -11.13 22.83 1.64
#